data_b8ee7341d84735c641f12a1b387093f3
#
_entry.id   b8ee7341d84735c641f12a1b387093f3
#
_cell.length_a   1.000
_cell.length_b   1.000
_cell.length_c   1.000
_cell.angle_alpha   90.00
_cell.angle_beta   90.00
_cell.angle_gamma   90.00
#
_symmetry.space_group_name_H-M   'P 1'
#
loop_
_entity.id
_entity.type
_entity.pdbx_description
1 polymer ?
#
loop_
_entity_poly.entity_id
_entity_poly.type
_entity_poly.pdbx_seq_one_letter_code
_entity_poly.pdbx_strand_id
1 'polypeptide(L)'
;MDYTNNDTVRFIHNEKNLLKCDVVVIDEMSMVDVMLFESLLLALKPQCKIIMVGDEDQLPSVGAGNVLGGVIASGVVPTIRLRDIFRQAAESMIVFNAHRIVTGQLPGKGSRDSDFFMLESDGEACQQLVCDLVCRRLPQSYGSTVRRHSGAVSV
;
A
#
# COMPACT_ATOMS: atom_id res chain seq x y z
N MET A 1 17.00 -10.05 -6.07
CA MET A 1 17.88 -9.66 -4.94
C MET A 1 18.77 -10.85 -4.62
N ASP A 2 20.09 -10.64 -4.61
CA ASP A 2 21.02 -11.67 -4.16
C ASP A 2 21.54 -11.27 -2.77
N TYR A 3 21.36 -12.16 -1.81
CA TYR A 3 21.90 -11.97 -0.45
C TYR A 3 23.31 -12.58 -0.41
N THR A 4 24.31 -11.75 -0.37
CA THR A 4 25.69 -12.19 -0.07
C THR A 4 25.97 -12.02 1.41
N ASN A 5 26.81 -12.87 1.97
CA ASN A 5 27.14 -13.05 3.41
C ASN A 5 27.62 -11.80 4.19
N ASN A 6 27.46 -10.59 3.68
CA ASN A 6 27.89 -9.32 4.27
C ASN A 6 26.75 -8.30 4.35
N ASP A 7 25.56 -8.64 4.80
CA ASP A 7 24.43 -7.73 5.14
C ASP A 7 24.17 -6.52 4.19
N THR A 8 24.80 -6.46 3.03
CA THR A 8 24.55 -5.44 2.02
C THR A 8 23.65 -5.99 0.93
N VAL A 9 22.41 -5.50 0.89
CA VAL A 9 21.48 -5.78 -0.22
C VAL A 9 22.12 -5.28 -1.51
N ARG A 10 22.45 -6.19 -2.42
CA ARG A 10 22.98 -5.85 -3.74
C ARG A 10 21.89 -6.02 -4.78
N PHE A 11 21.60 -4.94 -5.50
CA PHE A 11 20.71 -5.03 -6.66
C PHE A 11 21.44 -5.60 -7.87
N ILE A 12 20.78 -6.49 -8.61
CA ILE A 12 21.33 -7.11 -9.84
C ILE A 12 21.54 -6.02 -10.91
N HIS A 13 20.59 -5.09 -11.03
CA HIS A 13 20.71 -3.93 -11.90
C HIS A 13 21.26 -2.74 -11.12
N ASN A 14 22.23 -2.07 -11.71
CA ASN A 14 22.94 -0.92 -11.16
C ASN A 14 23.65 -0.17 -12.31
N GLU A 15 24.46 0.84 -12.01
CA GLU A 15 25.19 1.64 -13.00
C GLU A 15 26.11 0.84 -13.96
N LYS A 16 26.55 -0.38 -13.55
CA LYS A 16 27.36 -1.26 -14.40
C LYS A 16 26.52 -2.28 -15.18
N ASN A 17 25.27 -2.48 -14.79
CA ASN A 17 24.34 -3.41 -15.42
C ASN A 17 22.96 -2.76 -15.52
N LEU A 18 22.79 -1.87 -16.50
CA LEU A 18 21.56 -1.10 -16.67
C LEU A 18 20.36 -1.98 -17.05
N LEU A 19 19.18 -1.55 -16.68
CA LEU A 19 17.92 -2.11 -17.15
C LEU A 19 17.78 -1.89 -18.66
N LYS A 20 17.45 -2.95 -19.38
CA LYS A 20 17.29 -2.93 -20.85
C LYS A 20 15.85 -2.58 -21.23
N CYS A 21 15.42 -1.38 -20.83
CA CYS A 21 14.08 -0.86 -21.14
C CYS A 21 14.14 0.60 -21.55
N ASP A 22 13.12 1.07 -22.23
CA ASP A 22 12.97 2.46 -22.65
C ASP A 22 11.91 3.19 -21.79
N VAL A 23 11.09 2.44 -21.08
CA VAL A 23 10.09 2.93 -20.13
C VAL A 23 10.07 2.04 -18.91
N VAL A 24 10.03 2.64 -17.72
CA VAL A 24 9.79 1.97 -16.43
C VAL A 24 8.50 2.52 -15.83
N VAL A 25 7.61 1.63 -15.44
CA VAL A 25 6.42 1.97 -14.66
C VAL A 25 6.65 1.49 -13.23
N ILE A 26 6.58 2.40 -12.27
CA ILE A 26 6.70 2.09 -10.84
C ILE A 26 5.29 2.20 -10.26
N ASP A 27 4.76 1.07 -9.83
CA ASP A 27 3.50 1.03 -9.10
C ASP A 27 3.77 1.05 -7.59
N GLU A 28 2.78 1.45 -6.80
CA GLU A 28 2.88 1.59 -5.34
C GLU A 28 4.06 2.50 -4.91
N MET A 29 4.24 3.61 -5.61
CA MET A 29 5.37 4.53 -5.39
C MET A 29 5.41 5.13 -3.98
N SER A 30 4.29 5.15 -3.25
CA SER A 30 4.22 5.55 -1.84
C SER A 30 5.10 4.69 -0.92
N MET A 31 5.35 3.43 -1.30
CA MET A 31 6.17 2.48 -0.55
C MET A 31 7.68 2.54 -0.90
N VAL A 32 8.06 3.37 -1.85
CA VAL A 32 9.45 3.50 -2.32
C VAL A 32 10.18 4.56 -1.50
N ASP A 33 11.23 4.15 -0.79
CA ASP A 33 12.12 5.05 -0.05
C ASP A 33 13.21 5.67 -0.94
N VAL A 34 13.97 6.61 -0.38
CA VAL A 34 15.02 7.34 -1.11
C VAL A 34 16.12 6.40 -1.60
N MET A 35 16.54 5.42 -0.81
CA MET A 35 17.63 4.50 -1.16
C MET A 35 17.25 3.58 -2.32
N LEU A 36 16.02 3.06 -2.27
CA LEU A 36 15.48 2.23 -3.34
C LEU A 36 15.30 3.03 -4.62
N PHE A 37 14.79 4.26 -4.53
CA PHE A 37 14.62 5.13 -5.68
C PHE A 37 15.94 5.53 -6.31
N GLU A 38 16.95 5.91 -5.50
CA GLU A 38 18.32 6.19 -5.98
C GLU A 38 18.90 4.98 -6.72
N SER A 39 18.80 3.79 -6.12
CA SER A 39 19.30 2.55 -6.73
C SER A 39 18.62 2.26 -8.07
N LEU A 40 17.33 2.52 -8.18
CA LEU A 40 16.60 2.40 -9.44
C LEU A 40 17.10 3.41 -10.48
N LEU A 41 17.25 4.68 -10.10
CA LEU A 41 17.72 5.73 -11.01
C LEU A 41 19.12 5.41 -11.55
N LEU A 42 20.03 4.91 -10.72
CA LEU A 42 21.37 4.47 -11.11
C LEU A 42 21.35 3.28 -12.10
N ALA A 43 20.30 2.47 -12.04
CA ALA A 43 20.13 1.33 -12.94
C ALA A 43 19.43 1.67 -14.26
N LEU A 44 18.97 2.91 -14.47
CA LEU A 44 18.27 3.32 -15.69
C LEU A 44 19.22 3.92 -16.72
N LYS A 45 18.89 3.72 -18.00
CA LYS A 45 19.54 4.45 -19.10
C LYS A 45 19.19 5.94 -19.04
N PRO A 46 20.08 6.85 -19.48
CA PRO A 46 19.81 8.31 -19.44
C PRO A 46 18.54 8.79 -20.13
N GLN A 47 18.02 8.03 -21.10
CA GLN A 47 16.82 8.39 -21.86
C GLN A 47 15.58 7.55 -21.46
N CYS A 48 15.69 6.71 -20.43
CA CYS A 48 14.57 5.91 -19.97
C CYS A 48 13.47 6.80 -19.39
N LYS A 49 12.23 6.61 -19.85
CA LYS A 49 11.07 7.30 -19.30
C LYS A 49 10.61 6.62 -18.04
N ILE A 50 10.21 7.40 -17.03
CA ILE A 50 9.69 6.90 -15.78
C ILE A 50 8.24 7.33 -15.64
N ILE A 51 7.36 6.38 -15.35
CA ILE A 51 5.96 6.61 -14.96
C ILE A 51 5.82 6.14 -13.53
N MET A 52 5.47 7.05 -12.65
CA MET A 52 5.25 6.77 -11.23
C MET A 52 3.75 6.72 -10.96
N VAL A 53 3.28 5.64 -10.37
CA VAL A 53 1.88 5.44 -9.95
C VAL A 53 1.89 5.19 -8.46
N GLY A 54 1.02 5.84 -7.71
CA GLY A 54 0.95 5.68 -6.26
C GLY A 54 -0.10 6.58 -5.65
N ASP A 55 -0.35 6.37 -4.38
CA ASP A 55 -1.32 7.10 -3.59
C ASP A 55 -0.57 7.83 -2.46
N GLU A 56 -0.61 9.17 -2.46
CA GLU A 56 0.08 9.99 -1.46
C GLU A 56 -0.57 9.94 -0.07
N ASP A 57 -1.82 9.47 0.00
CA ASP A 57 -2.58 9.32 1.25
C ASP A 57 -2.39 7.94 1.90
N GLN A 58 -1.73 6.99 1.22
CA GLN A 58 -1.35 5.71 1.79
C GLN A 58 -0.16 5.83 2.76
N LEU A 59 0.07 4.74 3.52
CA LEU A 59 1.21 4.66 4.42
C LEU A 59 2.52 4.86 3.64
N PRO A 60 3.42 5.71 4.14
CA PRO A 60 4.72 5.94 3.51
C PRO A 60 5.61 4.70 3.63
N SER A 61 6.73 4.71 2.91
CA SER A 61 7.78 3.69 3.02
C SER A 61 8.28 3.52 4.46
N VAL A 62 8.71 2.31 4.82
CA VAL A 62 9.36 2.04 6.10
C VAL A 62 10.76 2.67 6.14
N GLY A 63 11.43 2.75 4.98
CA GLY A 63 12.72 3.43 4.82
C GLY A 63 12.59 4.96 4.82
N ALA A 64 13.73 5.63 4.89
CA ALA A 64 13.78 7.08 4.99
C ALA A 64 13.26 7.81 3.73
N GLY A 65 12.47 8.84 3.95
CA GLY A 65 12.01 9.80 2.94
C GLY A 65 10.64 9.46 2.33
N ASN A 66 10.01 10.50 1.80
CA ASN A 66 8.74 10.42 1.05
C ASN A 66 9.01 10.89 -0.38
N VAL A 67 9.45 9.96 -1.23
CA VAL A 67 9.85 10.26 -2.61
C VAL A 67 8.66 10.75 -3.43
N LEU A 68 7.52 10.05 -3.36
CA LEU A 68 6.32 10.42 -4.13
C LEU A 68 5.84 11.82 -3.76
N GLY A 69 5.65 12.09 -2.46
CA GLY A 69 5.23 13.41 -1.98
C GLY A 69 6.22 14.51 -2.33
N GLY A 70 7.52 14.24 -2.22
CA GLY A 70 8.57 15.20 -2.60
C GLY A 70 8.56 15.52 -4.09
N VAL A 71 8.40 14.53 -4.97
CA VAL A 71 8.30 14.73 -6.42
C VAL A 71 7.06 15.54 -6.78
N ILE A 72 5.91 15.21 -6.18
CA ILE A 72 4.66 15.96 -6.41
C ILE A 72 4.80 17.41 -5.93
N ALA A 73 5.33 17.62 -4.72
CA ALA A 73 5.49 18.95 -4.13
C ALA A 73 6.48 19.83 -4.91
N SER A 74 7.48 19.23 -5.56
CA SER A 74 8.45 19.98 -6.38
C SER A 74 7.83 20.68 -7.59
N GLY A 75 6.71 20.17 -8.10
CA GLY A 75 6.05 20.66 -9.32
C GLY A 75 6.86 20.51 -10.62
N VAL A 76 8.02 19.84 -10.56
CA VAL A 76 8.92 19.67 -11.72
C VAL A 76 8.42 18.56 -12.65
N VAL A 77 7.79 17.54 -12.08
CA VAL A 77 7.26 16.38 -12.84
C VAL A 77 5.76 16.59 -13.10
N PRO A 78 5.29 16.43 -14.35
CA PRO A 78 3.87 16.48 -14.66
C PRO A 78 3.10 15.45 -13.83
N THR A 79 2.10 15.92 -13.10
CA THR A 79 1.31 15.08 -12.18
C THR A 79 -0.15 15.09 -12.57
N ILE A 80 -0.74 13.90 -12.69
CA ILE A 80 -2.18 13.71 -12.91
C ILE A 80 -2.76 13.10 -11.65
N ARG A 81 -3.77 13.75 -11.06
CA ARG A 81 -4.49 13.26 -9.89
C ARG A 81 -5.83 12.68 -10.30
N LEU A 82 -6.07 11.42 -9.98
CA LEU A 82 -7.36 10.77 -10.16
C LEU A 82 -8.23 11.11 -8.95
N ARG A 83 -9.26 11.94 -9.15
CA ARG A 83 -10.14 12.40 -8.06
C ARG A 83 -11.54 11.80 -8.11
N ASP A 84 -11.92 11.25 -9.24
CA ASP A 84 -13.28 10.76 -9.44
C ASP A 84 -13.43 9.36 -8.83
N ILE A 85 -14.28 9.28 -7.83
CA ILE A 85 -14.72 8.01 -7.24
C ILE A 85 -15.86 7.49 -8.10
N PHE A 86 -15.76 6.26 -8.57
CA PHE A 86 -16.85 5.62 -9.32
C PHE A 86 -18.14 5.67 -8.50
N ARG A 87 -19.27 5.95 -9.18
CA ARG A 87 -20.61 6.10 -8.55
C ARG A 87 -20.97 4.97 -7.58
N GLN A 88 -20.59 3.73 -7.89
CA GLN A 88 -20.81 2.57 -7.01
C GLN A 88 -20.01 2.64 -5.69
N ALA A 89 -18.85 3.29 -5.68
CA ALA A 89 -18.06 3.49 -4.48
C ALA A 89 -18.56 4.70 -3.65
N ALA A 90 -19.32 5.61 -4.24
CA ALA A 90 -19.83 6.78 -3.52
C ALA A 90 -20.90 6.42 -2.46
N GLU A 91 -21.56 5.27 -2.58
CA GLU A 91 -22.52 4.75 -1.59
C GLU A 91 -21.84 3.89 -0.50
N SER A 92 -20.57 3.57 -0.65
CA SER A 92 -19.80 2.75 0.29
C SER A 92 -19.40 3.57 1.52
N MET A 93 -19.78 3.09 2.69
CA MET A 93 -19.34 3.65 3.97
C MET A 93 -17.86 3.44 4.22
N ILE A 94 -17.25 2.40 3.62
CA ILE A 94 -15.79 2.19 3.64
C ILE A 94 -15.10 3.37 2.97
N VAL A 95 -15.50 3.73 1.74
CA VAL A 95 -14.93 4.84 0.97
C VAL A 95 -15.18 6.18 1.68
N PHE A 96 -16.40 6.40 2.15
CA PHE A 96 -16.76 7.60 2.90
C PHE A 96 -15.88 7.78 4.14
N ASN A 97 -15.69 6.71 4.91
CA ASN A 97 -14.86 6.75 6.13
C ASN A 97 -13.36 6.86 5.81
N ALA A 98 -12.88 6.27 4.73
CA ALA A 98 -11.50 6.48 4.28
C ALA A 98 -11.21 7.96 4.04
N HIS A 99 -12.09 8.68 3.32
CA HIS A 99 -11.95 10.13 3.12
C HIS A 99 -11.99 10.93 4.42
N ARG A 100 -12.84 10.55 5.36
CA ARG A 100 -12.89 11.21 6.68
C ARG A 100 -11.57 11.05 7.41
N ILE A 101 -10.99 9.85 7.40
CA ILE A 101 -9.72 9.57 8.08
C ILE A 101 -8.58 10.37 7.45
N VAL A 102 -8.48 10.41 6.13
CA VAL A 102 -7.47 11.19 5.39
C VAL A 102 -7.58 12.70 5.72
N THR A 103 -8.79 13.21 5.92
CA THR A 103 -9.03 14.61 6.31
C THR A 103 -8.93 14.85 7.82
N GLY A 104 -8.47 13.87 8.61
CA GLY A 104 -8.32 13.99 10.06
C GLY A 104 -9.63 13.90 10.85
N GLN A 105 -10.70 13.42 10.23
CA GLN A 105 -11.99 13.25 10.87
C GLN A 105 -12.18 11.82 11.39
N LEU A 106 -12.91 11.65 12.48
CA LEU A 106 -13.27 10.32 12.97
C LEU A 106 -14.23 9.62 12.00
N PRO A 107 -14.06 8.31 11.75
CA PRO A 107 -14.98 7.55 10.93
C PRO A 107 -16.37 7.53 11.55
N GLY A 108 -17.40 7.58 10.71
CA GLY A 108 -18.79 7.43 11.11
C GLY A 108 -19.10 5.97 11.45
N LYS A 109 -19.98 5.76 12.43
CA LYS A 109 -20.49 4.42 12.75
C LYS A 109 -21.41 3.96 11.61
N GLY A 110 -21.12 2.80 11.02
CA GLY A 110 -21.99 2.20 10.02
C GLY A 110 -23.32 1.73 10.60
N SER A 111 -24.35 1.63 9.78
CA SER A 111 -25.61 0.97 10.11
C SER A 111 -25.50 -0.56 9.90
N ARG A 112 -26.53 -1.32 10.35
CA ARG A 112 -26.55 -2.79 10.16
C ARG A 112 -26.50 -3.23 8.69
N ASP A 113 -26.95 -2.39 7.77
CA ASP A 113 -27.00 -2.68 6.34
C ASP A 113 -25.86 -2.03 5.56
N SER A 114 -24.87 -1.45 6.26
CA SER A 114 -23.70 -0.84 5.63
C SER A 114 -22.56 -1.84 5.44
N ASP A 115 -21.67 -1.53 4.52
CA ASP A 115 -20.42 -2.28 4.28
C ASP A 115 -19.30 -1.97 5.29
N PHE A 116 -19.59 -1.12 6.30
CA PHE A 116 -18.62 -0.70 7.31
C PHE A 116 -19.20 -0.81 8.73
N PHE A 117 -18.43 -1.46 9.62
CA PHE A 117 -18.79 -1.60 11.03
C PHE A 117 -17.62 -1.22 11.92
N MET A 118 -17.90 -0.49 12.99
CA MET A 118 -16.94 -0.26 14.07
C MET A 118 -17.35 -1.08 15.30
N LEU A 119 -16.42 -1.89 15.77
CA LEU A 119 -16.56 -2.64 17.02
C LEU A 119 -15.59 -2.06 18.04
N GLU A 120 -16.12 -1.62 19.17
CA GLU A 120 -15.33 -1.12 20.29
C GLU A 120 -14.87 -2.32 21.13
N SER A 121 -13.59 -2.41 21.45
CA SER A 121 -13.04 -3.49 22.26
C SER A 121 -11.76 -3.04 22.94
N ASP A 122 -11.53 -3.51 24.15
CA ASP A 122 -10.32 -3.27 24.93
C ASP A 122 -9.25 -4.32 24.65
N GLY A 123 -7.97 -4.00 24.87
CA GLY A 123 -6.78 -4.78 24.60
C GLY A 123 -6.93 -6.31 24.49
N GLU A 124 -7.10 -7.03 25.60
CA GLU A 124 -7.22 -8.50 25.58
C GLU A 124 -8.52 -8.99 24.91
N ALA A 125 -9.63 -8.28 25.10
CA ALA A 125 -10.90 -8.61 24.48
C ALA A 125 -10.85 -8.45 22.95
N CYS A 126 -9.98 -7.59 22.43
CA CYS A 126 -9.78 -7.40 20.98
C CYS A 126 -9.28 -8.68 20.31
N GLN A 127 -8.32 -9.40 20.90
CA GLN A 127 -7.82 -10.66 20.34
C GLN A 127 -8.94 -11.71 20.24
N GLN A 128 -9.72 -11.85 21.29
CA GLN A 128 -10.84 -12.81 21.32
C GLN A 128 -11.91 -12.42 20.29
N LEU A 129 -12.21 -11.12 20.16
CA LEU A 129 -13.17 -10.62 19.20
C LEU A 129 -12.71 -10.90 17.76
N VAL A 130 -11.44 -10.65 17.42
CA VAL A 130 -10.86 -10.94 16.10
C VAL A 130 -10.92 -12.43 15.81
N CYS A 131 -10.53 -13.28 16.75
CA CYS A 131 -10.63 -14.74 16.61
C CYS A 131 -12.07 -15.21 16.39
N ASP A 132 -13.03 -14.69 17.15
CA ASP A 132 -14.45 -15.02 16.99
C ASP A 132 -14.99 -14.57 15.62
N LEU A 133 -14.63 -13.37 15.18
CA LEU A 133 -15.01 -12.86 13.85
C LEU A 133 -14.47 -13.77 12.75
N VAL A 134 -13.17 -14.05 12.74
CA VAL A 134 -12.52 -14.80 11.66
C VAL A 134 -12.90 -16.28 11.67
N CYS A 135 -12.97 -16.91 12.85
CA CYS A 135 -13.16 -18.36 12.95
C CYS A 135 -14.63 -18.79 12.97
N ARG A 136 -15.55 -17.89 13.34
CA ARG A 136 -16.96 -18.24 13.53
C ARG A 136 -17.92 -17.38 12.73
N ARG A 137 -17.92 -16.05 12.94
CA ARG A 137 -18.95 -15.16 12.38
C ARG A 137 -18.82 -14.99 10.88
N LEU A 138 -17.63 -14.69 10.36
CA LEU A 138 -17.43 -14.52 8.93
C LEU A 138 -17.72 -15.81 8.14
N PRO A 139 -17.22 -17.00 8.53
CA PRO A 139 -17.58 -18.26 7.85
C PRO A 139 -19.08 -18.54 7.85
N GLN A 140 -19.78 -18.27 8.97
CA GLN A 140 -21.22 -18.44 9.04
C GLN A 140 -22.00 -17.49 8.14
N SER A 141 -21.55 -16.23 8.02
CA SER A 141 -22.22 -15.21 7.21
C SER A 141 -21.99 -15.39 5.73
N TYR A 142 -20.81 -15.84 5.32
CA TYR A 142 -20.43 -15.98 3.90
C TYR A 142 -20.46 -17.41 3.38
N GLY A 143 -20.85 -18.40 4.21
CA GLY A 143 -20.95 -19.80 3.79
C GLY A 143 -19.61 -20.44 3.37
N SER A 144 -18.48 -19.79 3.68
CA SER A 144 -17.15 -20.26 3.32
C SER A 144 -16.41 -20.77 4.54
N THR A 145 -15.93 -22.01 4.46
CA THR A 145 -14.97 -22.52 5.44
C THR A 145 -13.64 -21.84 5.23
N VAL A 146 -13.10 -21.15 6.23
CA VAL A 146 -11.73 -20.64 6.21
C VAL A 146 -10.81 -21.84 6.01
N ARG A 147 -10.31 -22.05 4.80
CA ARG A 147 -9.27 -23.05 4.55
C ARG A 147 -8.03 -22.62 5.31
N ARG A 148 -7.62 -23.40 6.30
CA ARG A 148 -6.29 -23.26 6.90
C ARG A 148 -5.27 -23.51 5.80
N HIS A 149 -4.71 -22.48 5.23
CA HIS A 149 -3.47 -22.59 4.49
C HIS A 149 -2.37 -22.82 5.54
N SER A 150 -2.01 -24.10 5.71
CA SER A 150 -0.79 -24.47 6.43
C SER A 150 0.41 -24.19 5.51
N GLY A 151 0.61 -22.95 5.17
CA GLY A 151 1.84 -22.43 4.58
C GLY A 151 2.67 -21.91 5.74
N ALA A 152 3.71 -22.65 6.12
CA ALA A 152 4.73 -22.15 7.01
C ALA A 152 5.31 -20.89 6.39
N VAL A 153 5.03 -19.74 7.00
CA VAL A 153 5.81 -18.53 6.77
C VAL A 153 7.11 -18.75 7.53
N SER A 154 8.16 -19.17 6.83
CA SER A 154 9.51 -19.08 7.35
C SER A 154 9.91 -17.61 7.31
N VAL A 155 10.12 -17.05 8.50
CA VAL A 155 10.76 -15.75 8.72
C VAL A 155 12.24 -15.86 8.38
#